data_34eed1520eded41565760f71d38eb1d9
#
_entry.id   34eed1520eded41565760f71d38eb1d9
#
_cell.length_a   1.000
_cell.length_b   1.000
_cell.length_c   1.000
_cell.angle_alpha   90.00
_cell.angle_beta   90.00
_cell.angle_gamma   90.00
#
_symmetry.space_group_name_H-M   'P 1'
#
loop_
_entity.id
_entity.type
_entity.pdbx_description
1 polymer ?
#
loop_
_entity_poly.entity_id
_entity_poly.type
_entity_poly.pdbx_seq_one_letter_code
_entity_poly.pdbx_strand_id
1 'polypeptide(L)'
;MQHFLSVKDADSIESLLAQALYYKNNPFADQALGKGKRLGCLFLNPSMRTRLSTQIAAQQLGMEAIVFNVGAEGWSMEFEEGAIMNGSTVEHVKDAAPILGQYFDILAIRTFPGLQDRVADYAEKILNQFVKYAGVPVLSLESATRHPLQSLADLLTIEEEIKSSPATFSNRKPRVVLSWAPHIKPLPQCVANSFAEWVNHWGKADFVITHPNGMELDETFTKGAEIIHDQELALAGADFIYVKNWSSVQQYGKMAEGDMHSWMLTQERLAITNQAKVMHCLPVRRNVELSDQILDSTASLVNQQAGNRVWAAQAVLKNLLQTHE
;
A
#
# COMPACT_ATOMS: atom_id res chain seq x y z
N MET A 1 -18.85 -3.52 -3.25
CA MET A 1 -17.40 -3.60 -3.63
C MET A 1 -17.17 -4.91 -4.38
N GLN A 2 -16.94 -4.88 -5.69
CA GLN A 2 -16.74 -6.10 -6.50
C GLN A 2 -15.28 -6.61 -6.39
N HIS A 3 -14.32 -5.71 -6.45
CA HIS A 3 -12.90 -5.96 -6.28
C HIS A 3 -12.34 -4.84 -5.38
N PHE A 4 -11.09 -4.97 -4.92
CA PHE A 4 -10.39 -3.88 -4.24
C PHE A 4 -8.96 -3.76 -4.77
N LEU A 5 -8.77 -2.88 -5.74
CA LEU A 5 -7.50 -2.69 -6.47
C LEU A 5 -6.93 -1.28 -6.25
N SER A 6 -7.79 -0.32 -5.94
CA SER A 6 -7.47 1.09 -5.78
C SER A 6 -8.44 1.80 -4.83
N VAL A 7 -8.21 3.08 -4.57
CA VAL A 7 -9.16 3.92 -3.83
C VAL A 7 -10.53 4.05 -4.53
N LYS A 8 -10.57 3.90 -5.85
CA LYS A 8 -11.80 4.01 -6.65
C LYS A 8 -12.79 2.87 -6.41
N ASP A 9 -12.32 1.77 -5.84
CA ASP A 9 -13.17 0.62 -5.49
C ASP A 9 -13.81 0.78 -4.10
N ALA A 10 -13.41 1.80 -3.36
CA ALA A 10 -13.99 2.14 -2.07
C ALA A 10 -15.26 2.99 -2.28
N ASP A 11 -16.42 2.51 -1.83
CA ASP A 11 -17.66 3.29 -1.85
C ASP A 11 -17.55 4.57 -1.00
N SER A 12 -16.83 4.49 0.12
CA SER A 12 -16.47 5.61 1.00
C SER A 12 -15.23 5.29 1.81
N ILE A 13 -14.23 6.17 1.73
CA ILE A 13 -13.01 6.10 2.56
C ILE A 13 -13.39 6.21 4.04
N GLU A 14 -14.28 7.13 4.40
CA GLU A 14 -14.73 7.34 5.78
C GLU A 14 -15.39 6.09 6.35
N SER A 15 -16.21 5.40 5.56
CA SER A 15 -16.84 4.15 5.99
C SER A 15 -15.81 3.06 6.24
N LEU A 16 -14.83 2.90 5.34
CA LEU A 16 -13.75 1.92 5.52
C LEU A 16 -12.88 2.24 6.76
N LEU A 17 -12.56 3.51 6.98
CA LEU A 17 -11.80 3.94 8.17
C LEU A 17 -12.59 3.71 9.46
N ALA A 18 -13.88 4.01 9.46
CA ALA A 18 -14.76 3.75 10.62
C ALA A 18 -14.86 2.24 10.92
N GLN A 19 -15.00 1.41 9.89
CA GLN A 19 -15.03 -0.05 10.03
C GLN A 19 -13.69 -0.60 10.53
N ALA A 20 -12.57 -0.12 9.99
CA ALA A 20 -11.24 -0.55 10.42
C ALA A 20 -11.00 -0.18 11.90
N LEU A 21 -11.39 1.02 12.32
CA LEU A 21 -11.31 1.43 13.73
C LEU A 21 -12.25 0.61 14.63
N TYR A 22 -13.44 0.28 14.16
CA TYR A 22 -14.37 -0.62 14.87
C TYR A 22 -13.74 -1.99 15.10
N TYR A 23 -13.12 -2.60 14.08
CA TYR A 23 -12.45 -3.89 14.21
C TYR A 23 -11.21 -3.84 15.10
N LYS A 24 -10.49 -2.73 15.13
CA LYS A 24 -9.37 -2.55 16.05
C LYS A 24 -9.80 -2.72 17.52
N ASN A 25 -11.01 -2.27 17.84
CA ASN A 25 -11.57 -2.40 19.18
C ASN A 25 -12.40 -3.69 19.38
N ASN A 26 -12.87 -4.31 18.28
CA ASN A 26 -13.76 -5.48 18.31
C ASN A 26 -13.32 -6.51 17.24
N PRO A 27 -12.16 -7.15 17.38
CA PRO A 27 -11.55 -7.97 16.33
C PRO A 27 -12.43 -9.09 15.77
N PHE A 28 -13.24 -9.70 16.62
CA PHE A 28 -14.06 -10.88 16.31
C PHE A 28 -15.56 -10.58 16.16
N ALA A 29 -15.95 -9.29 16.04
CA ALA A 29 -17.36 -8.90 15.99
C ALA A 29 -18.16 -9.58 14.86
N ASP A 30 -17.52 -9.78 13.70
CA ASP A 30 -18.13 -10.39 12.51
C ASP A 30 -17.52 -11.77 12.19
N GLN A 31 -17.05 -12.53 13.20
CA GLN A 31 -16.37 -13.82 13.01
C GLN A 31 -17.25 -14.87 12.29
N ALA A 32 -18.57 -14.74 12.38
CA ALA A 32 -19.49 -15.65 11.70
C ALA A 32 -19.56 -15.41 10.17
N LEU A 33 -19.22 -14.21 9.69
CA LEU A 33 -19.38 -13.81 8.30
C LEU A 33 -18.54 -14.66 7.34
N GLY A 34 -17.33 -15.00 7.72
CA GLY A 34 -16.41 -15.79 6.91
C GLY A 34 -16.52 -17.30 7.10
N LYS A 35 -17.51 -17.79 7.89
CA LYS A 35 -17.65 -19.22 8.14
C LYS A 35 -17.87 -20.02 6.85
N GLY A 36 -16.98 -20.97 6.60
CA GLY A 36 -17.00 -21.80 5.38
C GLY A 36 -16.46 -21.09 4.13
N LYS A 37 -16.00 -19.85 4.26
CA LYS A 37 -15.39 -19.07 3.16
C LYS A 37 -13.85 -19.20 3.19
N ARG A 38 -13.26 -19.21 2.00
CA ARG A 38 -11.81 -19.36 1.80
C ARG A 38 -11.22 -18.15 1.10
N LEU A 39 -10.12 -17.64 1.67
CA LEU A 39 -9.28 -16.61 1.06
C LEU A 39 -8.01 -17.25 0.50
N GLY A 40 -7.80 -17.16 -0.82
CA GLY A 40 -6.54 -17.53 -1.46
C GLY A 40 -5.60 -16.33 -1.53
N CYS A 41 -4.44 -16.41 -0.87
CA CYS A 41 -3.42 -15.35 -0.93
C CYS A 41 -2.24 -15.80 -1.80
N LEU A 42 -2.14 -15.25 -3.01
CA LEU A 42 -1.12 -15.61 -3.99
C LEU A 42 0.01 -14.55 -3.97
N PHE A 43 1.21 -14.99 -3.66
CA PHE A 43 2.40 -14.15 -3.61
C PHE A 43 3.33 -14.48 -4.79
N LEU A 44 3.38 -13.59 -5.78
CA LEU A 44 4.38 -13.66 -6.85
C LEU A 44 5.73 -13.09 -6.36
N ASN A 45 5.70 -12.30 -5.28
CA ASN A 45 6.87 -11.75 -4.62
C ASN A 45 6.74 -11.89 -3.10
N PRO A 46 7.81 -12.18 -2.36
CA PRO A 46 7.75 -12.43 -0.93
C PRO A 46 7.33 -11.19 -0.13
N SER A 47 6.58 -11.42 0.96
CA SER A 47 6.25 -10.39 1.95
C SER A 47 5.96 -11.05 3.29
N MET A 48 6.50 -10.49 4.37
CA MET A 48 6.21 -10.92 5.73
C MET A 48 4.93 -10.23 6.27
N ARG A 49 4.91 -8.90 6.28
CA ARG A 49 3.82 -8.14 6.91
C ARG A 49 2.50 -8.28 6.17
N THR A 50 2.51 -8.17 4.84
CA THR A 50 1.29 -8.34 4.03
C THR A 50 0.70 -9.74 4.23
N ARG A 51 1.56 -10.77 4.23
CA ARG A 51 1.14 -12.15 4.48
C ARG A 51 0.43 -12.29 5.82
N LEU A 52 1.12 -11.91 6.91
CA LEU A 52 0.60 -12.08 8.27
C LEU A 52 -0.63 -11.23 8.54
N SER A 53 -0.63 -9.94 8.19
CA SER A 53 -1.77 -9.06 8.44
C SER A 53 -3.03 -9.50 7.72
N THR A 54 -2.92 -9.98 6.46
CA THR A 54 -4.07 -10.45 5.69
C THR A 54 -4.60 -11.78 6.23
N GLN A 55 -3.72 -12.71 6.63
CA GLN A 55 -4.13 -13.97 7.25
C GLN A 55 -4.87 -13.72 8.57
N ILE A 56 -4.33 -12.86 9.44
CA ILE A 56 -4.96 -12.52 10.72
C ILE A 56 -6.33 -11.88 10.48
N ALA A 57 -6.43 -10.93 9.55
CA ALA A 57 -7.69 -10.28 9.21
C ALA A 57 -8.76 -11.28 8.74
N ALA A 58 -8.39 -12.22 7.88
CA ALA A 58 -9.28 -13.27 7.40
C ALA A 58 -9.75 -14.20 8.54
N GLN A 59 -8.82 -14.63 9.40
CA GLN A 59 -9.13 -15.48 10.56
C GLN A 59 -10.08 -14.79 11.56
N GLN A 60 -9.92 -13.48 11.77
CA GLN A 60 -10.81 -12.71 12.64
C GLN A 60 -12.23 -12.61 12.09
N LEU A 61 -12.42 -12.69 10.77
CA LEU A 61 -13.72 -12.81 10.12
C LEU A 61 -14.23 -14.26 10.04
N GLY A 62 -13.45 -15.25 10.49
CA GLY A 62 -13.79 -16.67 10.45
C GLY A 62 -13.54 -17.35 9.10
N MET A 63 -12.78 -16.71 8.20
CA MET A 63 -12.35 -17.31 6.94
C MET A 63 -11.17 -18.26 7.13
N GLU A 64 -11.10 -19.29 6.29
CA GLU A 64 -9.87 -20.05 6.09
C GLU A 64 -8.94 -19.29 5.12
N ALA A 65 -7.74 -18.94 5.56
CA ALA A 65 -6.75 -18.26 4.71
C ALA A 65 -5.65 -19.23 4.28
N ILE A 66 -5.57 -19.50 2.98
CA ILE A 66 -4.54 -20.33 2.37
C ILE A 66 -3.57 -19.42 1.62
N VAL A 67 -2.30 -19.48 1.98
CA VAL A 67 -1.27 -18.61 1.44
C VAL A 67 -0.17 -19.44 0.79
N PHE A 68 0.17 -19.11 -0.46
CA PHE A 68 1.28 -19.76 -1.14
C PHE A 68 2.07 -18.78 -2.02
N ASN A 69 3.35 -19.12 -2.24
CA ASN A 69 4.25 -18.38 -3.10
C ASN A 69 4.25 -19.03 -4.48
N VAL A 70 3.70 -18.33 -5.46
CA VAL A 70 3.68 -18.78 -6.86
C VAL A 70 5.12 -18.91 -7.37
N GLY A 71 5.43 -20.03 -8.02
CA GLY A 71 6.76 -20.33 -8.52
C GLY A 71 7.74 -20.90 -7.50
N ALA A 72 7.48 -20.77 -6.19
CA ALA A 72 8.31 -21.39 -5.14
C ALA A 72 7.66 -22.63 -4.50
N GLU A 73 6.35 -22.57 -4.26
CA GLU A 73 5.54 -23.65 -3.68
C GLU A 73 4.64 -24.33 -4.74
N GLY A 74 4.58 -23.77 -5.94
CA GLY A 74 3.93 -24.30 -7.13
C GLY A 74 4.84 -24.18 -8.34
N TRP A 75 4.25 -24.06 -9.50
CA TRP A 75 4.99 -23.84 -10.76
C TRP A 75 4.84 -22.42 -11.26
N SER A 76 5.70 -22.03 -12.21
CA SER A 76 5.68 -20.72 -12.84
C SER A 76 4.50 -20.58 -13.80
N MET A 77 3.79 -19.46 -13.70
CA MET A 77 2.66 -19.13 -14.56
C MET A 77 3.09 -18.33 -15.79
N GLU A 78 2.37 -18.54 -16.88
CA GLU A 78 2.48 -17.77 -18.11
C GLU A 78 1.38 -16.69 -18.15
N PHE A 79 1.77 -15.45 -18.50
CA PHE A 79 0.87 -14.30 -18.57
C PHE A 79 0.80 -13.67 -19.97
N GLU A 80 1.60 -14.14 -20.94
CA GLU A 80 1.59 -13.59 -22.29
C GLU A 80 0.47 -14.18 -23.13
N GLU A 81 -0.35 -13.30 -23.75
CA GLU A 81 -1.44 -13.74 -24.62
C GLU A 81 -0.85 -14.39 -25.90
N GLY A 82 -1.35 -15.57 -26.25
CA GLY A 82 -0.88 -16.31 -27.40
C GLY A 82 0.51 -16.94 -27.25
N ALA A 83 1.06 -17.00 -26.04
CA ALA A 83 2.34 -17.64 -25.77
C ALA A 83 2.37 -19.09 -26.28
N ILE A 84 3.46 -19.46 -26.95
CA ILE A 84 3.78 -20.87 -27.23
C ILE A 84 4.50 -21.41 -26.00
N MET A 85 3.81 -22.22 -25.18
CA MET A 85 4.31 -22.68 -23.88
C MET A 85 5.34 -23.81 -24.02
N ASN A 86 6.45 -23.55 -24.73
CA ASN A 86 7.58 -24.47 -24.93
C ASN A 86 8.82 -24.07 -24.09
N GLY A 87 8.66 -23.12 -23.15
CA GLY A 87 9.71 -22.61 -22.27
C GLY A 87 9.59 -23.16 -20.84
N SER A 88 9.91 -22.33 -19.84
CA SER A 88 9.96 -22.69 -18.42
C SER A 88 8.64 -22.46 -17.67
N THR A 89 7.68 -21.77 -18.25
CA THR A 89 6.34 -21.58 -17.68
C THR A 89 5.50 -22.86 -17.89
N VAL A 90 4.72 -23.26 -16.88
CA VAL A 90 4.04 -24.56 -16.83
C VAL A 90 2.55 -24.45 -17.09
N GLU A 91 1.91 -23.38 -16.61
CA GLU A 91 0.47 -23.18 -16.71
C GLU A 91 0.15 -21.74 -17.08
N HIS A 92 -0.81 -21.56 -17.99
CA HIS A 92 -1.25 -20.22 -18.37
C HIS A 92 -2.28 -19.69 -17.37
N VAL A 93 -2.23 -18.38 -17.05
CA VAL A 93 -3.18 -17.75 -16.12
C VAL A 93 -4.65 -17.94 -16.53
N LYS A 94 -4.93 -18.08 -17.83
CA LYS A 94 -6.30 -18.36 -18.34
C LYS A 94 -6.86 -19.71 -17.88
N ASP A 95 -5.98 -20.65 -17.57
CA ASP A 95 -6.36 -21.97 -17.07
C ASP A 95 -6.31 -21.98 -15.53
N ALA A 96 -5.27 -21.42 -14.92
CA ALA A 96 -5.08 -21.39 -13.49
C ALA A 96 -6.14 -20.53 -12.76
N ALA A 97 -6.40 -19.30 -13.23
CA ALA A 97 -7.26 -18.37 -12.51
C ALA A 97 -8.70 -18.84 -12.33
N PRO A 98 -9.40 -19.42 -13.35
CA PRO A 98 -10.73 -19.99 -13.16
C PRO A 98 -10.78 -21.17 -12.18
N ILE A 99 -9.72 -21.99 -12.12
CA ILE A 99 -9.62 -23.09 -11.15
C ILE A 99 -9.44 -22.55 -9.74
N LEU A 100 -8.57 -21.55 -9.56
CA LEU A 100 -8.42 -20.89 -8.27
C LEU A 100 -9.73 -20.25 -7.79
N GLY A 101 -10.52 -19.68 -8.70
CA GLY A 101 -11.85 -19.16 -8.40
C GLY A 101 -12.88 -20.21 -7.98
N GLN A 102 -12.65 -21.50 -8.27
CA GLN A 102 -13.47 -22.61 -7.75
C GLN A 102 -13.04 -23.04 -6.34
N TYR A 103 -11.78 -22.81 -5.98
CA TYR A 103 -11.26 -23.18 -4.67
C TYR A 103 -11.44 -22.10 -3.60
N PHE A 104 -11.50 -20.84 -4.01
CA PHE A 104 -11.52 -19.68 -3.12
C PHE A 104 -12.73 -18.79 -3.38
N ASP A 105 -13.27 -18.18 -2.33
CA ASP A 105 -14.34 -17.18 -2.42
C ASP A 105 -13.77 -15.77 -2.74
N ILE A 106 -12.52 -15.50 -2.35
CA ILE A 106 -11.79 -14.27 -2.65
C ILE A 106 -10.33 -14.65 -2.99
N LEU A 107 -9.76 -14.00 -4.01
CA LEU A 107 -8.34 -14.09 -4.35
C LEU A 107 -7.62 -12.79 -3.97
N ALA A 108 -6.63 -12.89 -3.12
CA ALA A 108 -5.74 -11.79 -2.74
C ALA A 108 -4.38 -11.95 -3.44
N ILE A 109 -4.03 -11.00 -4.33
CA ILE A 109 -2.89 -11.12 -5.23
C ILE A 109 -1.82 -10.08 -4.88
N ARG A 110 -0.58 -10.54 -4.72
CA ARG A 110 0.58 -9.69 -4.61
C ARG A 110 1.51 -9.87 -5.80
N THR A 111 1.74 -8.77 -6.52
CA THR A 111 2.65 -8.75 -7.67
C THR A 111 3.46 -7.45 -7.65
N PHE A 112 4.72 -7.51 -8.07
CA PHE A 112 5.59 -6.35 -8.17
C PHE A 112 5.89 -6.00 -9.63
N PRO A 113 6.24 -4.73 -9.90
CA PRO A 113 6.75 -4.34 -11.21
C PRO A 113 8.11 -4.99 -11.47
N GLY A 114 8.39 -5.23 -12.74
CA GLY A 114 9.71 -5.67 -13.20
C GLY A 114 10.76 -4.57 -13.14
N LEU A 115 10.36 -3.30 -13.09
CA LEU A 115 11.20 -2.09 -13.13
C LEU A 115 12.10 -2.04 -14.38
N GLN A 116 11.68 -2.68 -15.47
CA GLN A 116 12.37 -2.72 -16.77
C GLN A 116 11.59 -1.94 -17.83
N ASP A 117 10.30 -2.20 -17.92
CA ASP A 117 9.37 -1.59 -18.85
C ASP A 117 8.22 -0.94 -18.09
N ARG A 118 8.22 0.42 -18.05
CA ARG A 118 7.18 1.18 -17.36
C ARG A 118 5.80 0.94 -17.98
N VAL A 119 5.70 0.84 -19.29
CA VAL A 119 4.40 0.67 -19.95
C VAL A 119 3.78 -0.67 -19.58
N ALA A 120 4.58 -1.73 -19.59
CA ALA A 120 4.15 -3.06 -19.19
C ALA A 120 3.75 -3.11 -17.72
N ASP A 121 4.55 -2.54 -16.83
CA ASP A 121 4.28 -2.51 -15.39
C ASP A 121 3.01 -1.69 -15.08
N TYR A 122 2.86 -0.51 -15.68
CA TYR A 122 1.70 0.38 -15.48
C TYR A 122 0.41 -0.14 -16.11
N ALA A 123 0.50 -1.08 -17.06
CA ALA A 123 -0.67 -1.79 -17.57
C ALA A 123 -1.30 -2.76 -16.55
N GLU A 124 -0.63 -3.03 -15.41
CA GLU A 124 -1.10 -3.93 -14.33
C GLU A 124 -1.56 -5.30 -14.86
N LYS A 125 -0.86 -5.81 -15.89
CA LYS A 125 -1.27 -6.96 -16.70
C LYS A 125 -1.63 -8.18 -15.85
N ILE A 126 -0.77 -8.54 -14.91
CA ILE A 126 -0.95 -9.75 -14.08
C ILE A 126 -2.21 -9.62 -13.23
N LEU A 127 -2.37 -8.52 -12.50
CA LEU A 127 -3.53 -8.29 -11.62
C LEU A 127 -4.84 -8.26 -12.45
N ASN A 128 -4.83 -7.57 -13.59
CA ASN A 128 -5.99 -7.46 -14.47
C ASN A 128 -6.39 -8.81 -15.07
N GLN A 129 -5.46 -9.72 -15.32
CA GLN A 129 -5.78 -11.07 -15.80
C GLN A 129 -6.46 -11.91 -14.71
N PHE A 130 -6.06 -11.82 -13.45
CA PHE A 130 -6.80 -12.46 -12.36
C PHE A 130 -8.21 -11.87 -12.21
N VAL A 131 -8.36 -10.55 -12.29
CA VAL A 131 -9.70 -9.91 -12.30
C VAL A 131 -10.57 -10.43 -13.42
N LYS A 132 -9.98 -10.60 -14.62
CA LYS A 132 -10.71 -11.04 -15.82
C LYS A 132 -11.13 -12.51 -15.78
N TYR A 133 -10.29 -13.38 -15.23
CA TYR A 133 -10.45 -14.83 -15.40
C TYR A 133 -10.86 -15.59 -14.13
N ALA A 134 -10.65 -15.04 -12.94
CA ALA A 134 -10.90 -15.79 -11.72
C ALA A 134 -12.39 -16.04 -11.40
N GLY A 135 -13.29 -15.15 -11.83
CA GLY A 135 -14.73 -15.27 -11.56
C GLY A 135 -15.13 -15.02 -10.10
N VAL A 136 -14.19 -14.62 -9.25
CA VAL A 136 -14.40 -14.26 -7.84
C VAL A 136 -13.79 -12.89 -7.54
N PRO A 137 -14.15 -12.24 -6.43
CA PRO A 137 -13.51 -10.99 -6.01
C PRO A 137 -12.00 -11.08 -5.95
N VAL A 138 -11.34 -10.04 -6.46
CA VAL A 138 -9.88 -9.89 -6.37
C VAL A 138 -9.52 -8.74 -5.46
N LEU A 139 -8.63 -9.01 -4.51
CA LEU A 139 -8.04 -8.05 -3.58
C LEU A 139 -6.57 -7.83 -3.96
N SER A 140 -6.19 -6.60 -4.27
CA SER A 140 -4.78 -6.26 -4.45
C SER A 140 -4.07 -6.17 -3.10
N LEU A 141 -3.13 -7.06 -2.85
CA LEU A 141 -2.23 -6.99 -1.70
C LEU A 141 -1.09 -6.00 -1.91
N GLU A 142 -0.65 -5.85 -3.12
CA GLU A 142 0.27 -4.88 -3.69
C GLU A 142 0.40 -5.18 -5.17
N SER A 143 0.44 -4.16 -6.01
CA SER A 143 0.59 -4.29 -7.45
C SER A 143 1.77 -3.46 -7.98
N ALA A 144 1.92 -3.42 -9.28
CA ALA A 144 3.00 -2.64 -9.90
C ALA A 144 2.89 -1.14 -9.57
N THR A 145 1.67 -0.61 -9.49
CA THR A 145 1.44 0.83 -9.33
C THR A 145 0.78 1.22 -8.01
N ARG A 146 0.19 0.27 -7.24
CA ARG A 146 -0.61 0.56 -6.03
C ARG A 146 -0.38 -0.43 -4.89
N HIS A 147 -0.66 0.05 -3.67
CA HIS A 147 -0.73 -0.76 -2.46
C HIS A 147 -1.93 -0.31 -1.59
N PRO A 148 -3.18 -0.58 -2.03
CA PRO A 148 -4.38 0.05 -1.47
C PRO A 148 -4.60 -0.28 0.01
N LEU A 149 -4.34 -1.51 0.46
CA LEU A 149 -4.45 -1.88 1.88
C LEU A 149 -3.42 -1.14 2.76
N GLN A 150 -2.24 -0.85 2.24
CA GLN A 150 -1.25 -0.03 2.95
C GLN A 150 -1.78 1.39 3.10
N SER A 151 -2.26 2.00 2.03
CA SER A 151 -2.75 3.39 2.07
C SER A 151 -3.98 3.56 2.96
N LEU A 152 -4.87 2.56 3.01
CA LEU A 152 -5.98 2.57 3.98
C LEU A 152 -5.46 2.50 5.43
N ALA A 153 -4.45 1.69 5.72
CA ALA A 153 -3.81 1.63 7.04
C ALA A 153 -3.08 2.93 7.38
N ASP A 154 -2.48 3.59 6.38
CA ASP A 154 -1.82 4.87 6.54
C ASP A 154 -2.81 5.96 6.94
N LEU A 155 -3.94 6.06 6.22
CA LEU A 155 -5.01 7.00 6.58
C LEU A 155 -5.65 6.68 7.93
N LEU A 156 -5.83 5.40 8.27
CA LEU A 156 -6.31 5.00 9.59
C LEU A 156 -5.38 5.52 10.70
N THR A 157 -4.07 5.43 10.48
CA THR A 157 -3.06 5.91 11.43
C THR A 157 -3.13 7.42 11.61
N ILE A 158 -3.27 8.17 10.51
CA ILE A 158 -3.44 9.63 10.55
C ILE A 158 -4.75 10.01 11.25
N GLU A 159 -5.86 9.34 10.94
CA GLU A 159 -7.17 9.60 11.57
C GLU A 159 -7.16 9.32 13.09
N GLU A 160 -6.44 8.31 13.54
CA GLU A 160 -6.27 8.02 14.97
C GLU A 160 -5.53 9.15 15.69
N GLU A 161 -4.44 9.67 15.12
CA GLU A 161 -3.68 10.79 15.68
C GLU A 161 -4.51 12.08 15.70
N ILE A 162 -5.26 12.36 14.65
CA ILE A 162 -6.18 13.52 14.60
C ILE A 162 -7.23 13.39 15.71
N LYS A 163 -7.82 12.22 15.88
CA LYS A 163 -8.83 11.98 16.94
C LYS A 163 -8.26 12.03 18.35
N SER A 164 -7.00 11.68 18.53
CA SER A 164 -6.31 11.79 19.82
C SER A 164 -5.97 13.23 20.21
N SER A 165 -5.91 14.14 19.23
CA SER A 165 -5.54 15.54 19.42
C SER A 165 -6.56 16.50 18.76
N PRO A 166 -7.85 16.42 19.13
CA PRO A 166 -8.92 17.14 18.44
C PRO A 166 -8.77 18.66 18.50
N ALA A 167 -8.21 19.20 19.56
CA ALA A 167 -7.99 20.64 19.70
C ALA A 167 -6.99 21.19 18.65
N THR A 168 -6.00 20.39 18.27
CA THR A 168 -4.98 20.76 17.28
C THR A 168 -5.56 20.91 15.87
N PHE A 169 -6.56 20.10 15.53
CA PHE A 169 -7.10 19.99 14.17
C PHE A 169 -8.53 20.53 14.04
N SER A 170 -9.10 21.14 15.09
CA SER A 170 -10.50 21.60 15.09
C SER A 170 -10.81 22.67 14.02
N ASN A 171 -9.83 23.50 13.68
CA ASN A 171 -10.01 24.65 12.79
C ASN A 171 -9.09 24.67 11.57
N ARG A 172 -8.37 23.57 11.31
CA ARG A 172 -7.44 23.47 10.17
C ARG A 172 -7.29 22.04 9.69
N LYS A 173 -6.93 21.88 8.44
CA LYS A 173 -6.49 20.60 7.91
C LYS A 173 -5.09 20.28 8.42
N PRO A 174 -4.75 18.99 8.64
CA PRO A 174 -3.38 18.58 8.87
C PRO A 174 -2.55 18.79 7.59
N ARG A 175 -1.30 19.25 7.76
CA ARG A 175 -0.31 19.27 6.68
C ARG A 175 0.38 17.90 6.63
N VAL A 176 0.14 17.15 5.55
CA VAL A 176 0.70 15.82 5.31
C VAL A 176 1.74 15.92 4.22
N VAL A 177 2.95 15.45 4.49
CA VAL A 177 4.07 15.49 3.55
C VAL A 177 4.50 14.08 3.19
N LEU A 178 4.43 13.72 1.91
CA LEU A 178 5.11 12.54 1.36
C LEU A 178 6.52 12.96 0.96
N SER A 179 7.52 12.50 1.71
CA SER A 179 8.92 12.83 1.46
C SER A 179 9.68 11.67 0.85
N TRP A 180 10.30 11.92 -0.30
CA TRP A 180 11.29 10.99 -0.85
C TRP A 180 12.47 10.83 0.13
N ALA A 181 13.06 9.64 0.14
CA ALA A 181 14.26 9.33 0.93
C ALA A 181 15.22 8.44 0.13
N PRO A 182 16.54 8.50 0.43
CA PRO A 182 17.54 7.66 -0.25
C PRO A 182 17.34 6.18 0.04
N HIS A 183 17.82 5.34 -0.88
CA HIS A 183 17.84 3.89 -0.69
C HIS A 183 19.02 3.29 -1.46
N ILE A 184 19.41 2.06 -1.13
CA ILE A 184 20.56 1.36 -1.75
C ILE A 184 20.25 0.72 -3.11
N LYS A 185 19.00 0.72 -3.52
CA LYS A 185 18.52 0.23 -4.82
C LYS A 185 17.23 0.97 -5.21
N PRO A 186 16.88 1.04 -6.48
CA PRO A 186 15.61 1.62 -6.89
C PRO A 186 14.45 0.78 -6.34
N LEU A 187 13.42 1.45 -5.84
CA LEU A 187 12.20 0.81 -5.35
C LEU A 187 11.01 1.12 -6.25
N PRO A 188 9.98 0.24 -6.27
CA PRO A 188 8.72 0.51 -6.95
C PRO A 188 8.05 1.79 -6.45
N GLN A 189 7.27 2.41 -7.32
CA GLN A 189 6.49 3.61 -7.02
C GLN A 189 5.15 3.29 -6.34
N CYS A 190 4.74 2.01 -6.29
CA CYS A 190 3.41 1.57 -5.89
C CYS A 190 2.93 2.11 -4.55
N VAL A 191 3.79 2.15 -3.52
CA VAL A 191 3.42 2.69 -2.20
C VAL A 191 3.24 4.20 -2.25
N ALA A 192 4.18 4.93 -2.86
CA ALA A 192 4.13 6.39 -2.96
C ALA A 192 2.95 6.84 -3.83
N ASN A 193 2.74 6.20 -4.99
CA ASN A 193 1.58 6.43 -5.86
C ASN A 193 0.26 6.20 -5.11
N SER A 194 0.14 5.06 -4.45
CA SER A 194 -1.07 4.70 -3.72
C SER A 194 -1.35 5.65 -2.58
N PHE A 195 -0.35 6.01 -1.79
CA PHE A 195 -0.52 6.99 -0.71
C PHE A 195 -0.97 8.35 -1.24
N ALA A 196 -0.35 8.85 -2.31
CA ALA A 196 -0.72 10.11 -2.94
C ALA A 196 -2.17 10.09 -3.46
N GLU A 197 -2.55 9.02 -4.18
CA GLU A 197 -3.91 8.83 -4.68
C GLU A 197 -4.94 8.83 -3.52
N TRP A 198 -4.66 8.10 -2.44
CA TRP A 198 -5.56 8.00 -1.29
C TRP A 198 -5.70 9.30 -0.50
N VAL A 199 -4.61 10.03 -0.23
CA VAL A 199 -4.67 11.32 0.48
C VAL A 199 -5.44 12.36 -0.34
N ASN A 200 -5.23 12.40 -1.65
CA ASN A 200 -5.96 13.29 -2.56
C ASN A 200 -7.47 12.98 -2.56
N HIS A 201 -7.87 11.70 -2.63
CA HIS A 201 -9.28 11.31 -2.58
C HIS A 201 -9.91 11.54 -1.21
N TRP A 202 -9.17 11.34 -0.14
CA TRP A 202 -9.62 11.64 1.22
C TRP A 202 -9.91 13.14 1.42
N GLY A 203 -9.12 14.03 0.82
CA GLY A 203 -9.41 15.47 0.70
C GLY A 203 -9.36 16.25 2.02
N LYS A 204 -8.95 15.65 3.14
CA LYS A 204 -8.94 16.26 4.47
C LYS A 204 -7.58 16.78 4.92
N ALA A 205 -6.58 16.79 4.04
CA ALA A 205 -5.23 17.27 4.32
C ALA A 205 -4.80 18.39 3.37
N ASP A 206 -3.89 19.24 3.84
CA ASP A 206 -3.02 20.03 2.98
C ASP A 206 -1.86 19.13 2.58
N PHE A 207 -1.90 18.60 1.36
CA PHE A 207 -1.02 17.52 0.94
C PHE A 207 0.13 18.03 0.07
N VAL A 208 1.34 17.71 0.49
CA VAL A 208 2.59 18.07 -0.19
C VAL A 208 3.37 16.80 -0.52
N ILE A 209 3.96 16.76 -1.71
CA ILE A 209 4.94 15.74 -2.10
C ILE A 209 6.27 16.44 -2.32
N THR A 210 7.34 15.91 -1.71
CA THR A 210 8.68 16.46 -1.87
C THR A 210 9.67 15.38 -2.30
N HIS A 211 10.47 15.70 -3.30
CA HIS A 211 11.47 14.80 -3.88
C HIS A 211 12.55 15.59 -4.64
N PRO A 212 13.75 15.03 -4.85
CA PRO A 212 14.75 15.61 -5.73
C PRO A 212 14.20 15.76 -7.15
N ASN A 213 14.71 16.73 -7.91
CA ASN A 213 14.42 16.82 -9.34
C ASN A 213 14.77 15.50 -10.04
N GLY A 214 13.89 15.05 -10.93
CA GLY A 214 14.02 13.78 -11.64
C GLY A 214 13.43 12.57 -10.91
N MET A 215 12.89 12.76 -9.69
CA MET A 215 12.21 11.72 -8.91
C MET A 215 10.69 11.96 -8.87
N GLU A 216 10.12 12.49 -9.93
CA GLU A 216 8.68 12.69 -10.07
C GLU A 216 7.94 11.35 -10.03
N LEU A 217 6.75 11.36 -9.41
CA LEU A 217 5.73 10.32 -9.59
C LEU A 217 4.86 10.64 -10.80
N ASP A 218 4.11 9.68 -11.28
CA ASP A 218 3.17 9.89 -12.39
C ASP A 218 2.02 10.82 -11.97
N GLU A 219 1.70 11.80 -12.82
CA GLU A 219 0.65 12.80 -12.57
C GLU A 219 -0.73 12.17 -12.30
N THR A 220 -0.98 10.97 -12.80
CA THR A 220 -2.22 10.22 -12.54
C THR A 220 -2.48 10.02 -11.05
N PHE A 221 -1.43 9.92 -10.23
CA PHE A 221 -1.52 9.70 -8.79
C PHE A 221 -1.34 10.99 -7.98
N THR A 222 -0.61 11.97 -8.50
CA THR A 222 -0.20 13.17 -7.74
C THR A 222 -1.11 14.37 -7.96
N LYS A 223 -2.05 14.29 -8.92
CA LYS A 223 -2.97 15.39 -9.23
C LYS A 223 -3.76 15.83 -7.98
N GLY A 224 -3.54 17.05 -7.58
CA GLY A 224 -4.17 17.64 -6.37
C GLY A 224 -3.18 17.86 -5.22
N ALA A 225 -1.98 17.28 -5.27
CA ALA A 225 -0.91 17.56 -4.32
C ALA A 225 -0.07 18.76 -4.76
N GLU A 226 0.46 19.50 -3.80
CA GLU A 226 1.51 20.49 -4.03
C GLU A 226 2.86 19.79 -4.15
N ILE A 227 3.65 20.11 -5.18
CA ILE A 227 5.00 19.54 -5.37
C ILE A 227 6.04 20.58 -4.98
N ILE A 228 6.93 20.22 -4.04
CA ILE A 228 8.01 21.11 -3.57
C ILE A 228 9.32 20.34 -3.64
N HIS A 229 10.31 20.83 -4.39
CA HIS A 229 11.62 20.19 -4.55
C HIS A 229 12.64 20.56 -3.46
N ASP A 230 12.31 21.49 -2.58
CA ASP A 230 13.07 21.81 -1.38
C ASP A 230 12.46 21.08 -0.18
N GLN A 231 13.17 20.09 0.36
CA GLN A 231 12.66 19.25 1.44
C GLN A 231 12.40 20.06 2.72
N GLU A 232 13.24 21.01 3.07
CA GLU A 232 13.06 21.81 4.29
C GLU A 232 11.85 22.73 4.17
N LEU A 233 11.65 23.35 3.01
CA LEU A 233 10.47 24.16 2.74
C LEU A 233 9.18 23.30 2.77
N ALA A 234 9.23 22.08 2.23
CA ALA A 234 8.08 21.16 2.26
C ALA A 234 7.72 20.72 3.68
N LEU A 235 8.75 20.45 4.51
CA LEU A 235 8.59 19.97 5.89
C LEU A 235 8.16 21.07 6.86
N ALA A 236 8.38 22.35 6.54
CA ALA A 236 8.01 23.46 7.41
C ALA A 236 6.52 23.40 7.77
N GLY A 237 6.22 23.32 9.08
CA GLY A 237 4.85 23.23 9.60
C GLY A 237 4.12 21.92 9.32
N ALA A 238 4.79 20.86 8.86
CA ALA A 238 4.17 19.55 8.68
C ALA A 238 3.65 18.98 10.01
N ASP A 239 2.51 18.29 9.96
CA ASP A 239 1.94 17.52 11.08
C ASP A 239 2.22 16.03 10.92
N PHE A 240 2.29 15.55 9.67
CA PHE A 240 2.60 14.16 9.33
C PHE A 240 3.63 14.12 8.19
N ILE A 241 4.62 13.26 8.34
CA ILE A 241 5.63 13.01 7.30
C ILE A 241 5.60 11.52 6.97
N TYR A 242 5.28 11.19 5.74
CA TYR A 242 5.43 9.83 5.23
C TYR A 242 6.73 9.75 4.44
N VAL A 243 7.70 9.02 4.96
CA VAL A 243 9.01 8.85 4.33
C VAL A 243 9.00 7.60 3.47
N LYS A 244 9.43 7.72 2.20
CA LYS A 244 9.47 6.58 1.28
C LYS A 244 10.47 6.82 0.14
N ASN A 245 11.20 5.77 -0.23
CA ASN A 245 11.95 5.76 -1.49
C ASN A 245 11.07 5.32 -2.65
N TRP A 246 11.30 5.88 -3.82
CA TRP A 246 10.79 5.41 -5.12
C TRP A 246 11.75 5.79 -6.24
N SER A 247 11.74 5.03 -7.34
CA SER A 247 12.46 5.34 -8.57
C SER A 247 11.70 6.34 -9.42
N SER A 248 12.42 7.08 -10.27
CA SER A 248 11.83 8.05 -11.20
C SER A 248 10.86 7.39 -12.18
N VAL A 249 9.81 8.13 -12.56
CA VAL A 249 8.92 7.74 -13.66
C VAL A 249 9.57 7.93 -15.02
N GLN A 250 10.48 8.91 -15.16
CA GLN A 250 11.18 9.21 -16.42
C GLN A 250 12.38 8.28 -16.64
N GLN A 251 13.18 8.08 -15.60
CA GLN A 251 14.29 7.12 -15.59
C GLN A 251 13.88 5.85 -14.84
N TYR A 252 12.83 5.21 -15.33
CA TYR A 252 12.14 4.11 -14.68
C TYR A 252 13.10 2.98 -14.23
N GLY A 253 12.98 2.61 -12.97
CA GLY A 253 13.80 1.56 -12.36
C GLY A 253 15.25 1.96 -12.08
N LYS A 254 15.64 3.22 -12.26
CA LYS A 254 17.00 3.70 -11.94
C LYS A 254 17.08 4.39 -10.59
N MET A 255 18.28 4.39 -10.03
CA MET A 255 18.62 5.16 -8.84
C MET A 255 18.62 6.66 -9.16
N ALA A 256 18.36 7.48 -8.15
CA ALA A 256 18.65 8.90 -8.21
C ALA A 256 20.14 9.13 -8.38
N GLU A 257 20.54 10.12 -9.20
CA GLU A 257 21.93 10.49 -9.43
C GLU A 257 22.40 11.51 -8.38
N GLY A 258 23.70 11.48 -8.06
CA GLY A 258 24.34 12.39 -7.13
C GLY A 258 24.29 11.94 -5.67
N ASP A 259 24.72 12.84 -4.77
CA ASP A 259 24.67 12.60 -3.32
C ASP A 259 23.26 12.85 -2.76
N MET A 260 22.51 11.77 -2.59
CA MET A 260 21.16 11.79 -2.07
C MET A 260 21.07 11.64 -0.54
N HIS A 261 22.21 11.51 0.17
CA HIS A 261 22.20 11.38 1.64
C HIS A 261 21.55 12.57 2.34
N SER A 262 21.65 13.75 1.72
CA SER A 262 20.99 14.96 2.21
C SER A 262 19.46 14.86 2.27
N TRP A 263 18.83 13.86 1.66
CA TRP A 263 17.37 13.63 1.70
C TRP A 263 16.92 12.68 2.82
N MET A 264 17.84 12.14 3.61
CA MET A 264 17.49 11.38 4.80
C MET A 264 16.75 12.29 5.81
N LEU A 265 15.62 11.83 6.35
CA LEU A 265 14.93 12.56 7.42
C LEU A 265 15.71 12.43 8.73
N THR A 266 16.17 13.57 9.26
CA THR A 266 16.96 13.67 10.50
C THR A 266 16.18 14.44 11.59
N GLN A 267 16.70 14.45 12.82
CA GLN A 267 16.12 15.21 13.94
C GLN A 267 16.11 16.72 13.68
N GLU A 268 17.15 17.24 13.02
CA GLU A 268 17.23 18.66 12.66
C GLU A 268 16.11 19.05 11.72
N ARG A 269 15.80 18.18 10.74
CA ARG A 269 14.68 18.37 9.82
C ARG A 269 13.32 18.18 10.49
N LEU A 270 13.23 17.26 11.43
CA LEU A 270 12.01 17.09 12.21
C LEU A 270 11.72 18.32 13.08
N ALA A 271 12.75 19.01 13.57
CA ALA A 271 12.62 20.17 14.43
C ALA A 271 11.95 21.41 13.77
N ILE A 272 11.98 21.51 12.42
CA ILE A 272 11.33 22.62 11.70
C ILE A 272 9.83 22.39 11.44
N THR A 273 9.32 21.22 11.79
CA THR A 273 7.92 20.82 11.58
C THR A 273 7.02 21.29 12.74
N ASN A 274 5.74 21.05 12.63
CA ASN A 274 4.80 21.25 13.73
C ASN A 274 4.74 20.02 14.65
N GLN A 275 5.88 19.59 15.19
CA GLN A 275 6.02 18.35 15.98
C GLN A 275 5.49 17.11 15.23
N ALA A 276 5.84 17.02 13.95
CA ALA A 276 5.28 16.03 13.05
C ALA A 276 5.44 14.60 13.54
N LYS A 277 4.40 13.81 13.31
CA LYS A 277 4.46 12.36 13.41
C LYS A 277 5.04 11.77 12.13
N VAL A 278 5.90 10.76 12.28
CA VAL A 278 6.65 10.17 11.17
C VAL A 278 6.17 8.76 10.87
N MET A 279 5.92 8.49 9.61
CA MET A 279 5.37 7.26 9.06
C MET A 279 6.33 6.63 8.05
N HIS A 280 6.34 5.32 7.97
CA HIS A 280 7.02 4.52 6.96
C HIS A 280 6.40 3.13 6.88
N CYS A 281 6.09 2.63 5.68
CA CYS A 281 5.41 1.33 5.50
C CYS A 281 6.24 0.10 5.90
N LEU A 282 7.53 0.28 6.23
CA LEU A 282 8.50 -0.80 6.48
C LEU A 282 8.64 -1.79 5.29
N PRO A 283 9.80 -2.44 5.11
CA PRO A 283 11.02 -2.27 5.91
C PRO A 283 11.68 -0.91 5.68
N VAL A 284 12.23 -0.33 6.73
CA VAL A 284 13.00 0.92 6.68
C VAL A 284 14.50 0.61 6.80
N ARG A 285 15.32 1.33 6.07
CA ARG A 285 16.78 1.31 6.25
C ARG A 285 17.18 2.43 7.21
N ARG A 286 17.45 2.01 8.44
CA ARG A 286 17.90 2.92 9.50
C ARG A 286 19.16 3.66 9.08
N ASN A 287 19.21 4.97 9.34
CA ASN A 287 20.31 5.87 9.00
C ASN A 287 20.65 5.94 7.49
N VAL A 288 19.66 5.58 6.66
CA VAL A 288 19.65 5.79 5.20
C VAL A 288 18.39 6.53 4.80
N GLU A 289 17.20 6.00 5.11
CA GLU A 289 15.91 6.65 4.84
C GLU A 289 15.50 7.56 6.00
N LEU A 290 15.64 7.06 7.23
CA LEU A 290 15.26 7.67 8.50
C LEU A 290 16.35 7.45 9.54
N SER A 291 16.62 8.47 10.35
CA SER A 291 17.56 8.31 11.48
C SER A 291 17.00 7.42 12.58
N ASP A 292 17.87 6.70 13.28
CA ASP A 292 17.52 5.89 14.45
C ASP A 292 16.80 6.72 15.51
N GLN A 293 17.29 7.94 15.74
CA GLN A 293 16.71 8.85 16.73
C GLN A 293 15.22 9.12 16.49
N ILE A 294 14.80 9.27 15.23
CA ILE A 294 13.37 9.44 14.90
C ILE A 294 12.62 8.14 15.07
N LEU A 295 13.16 7.03 14.53
CA LEU A 295 12.49 5.72 14.57
C LEU A 295 12.22 5.23 15.99
N ASP A 296 13.11 5.55 16.93
CA ASP A 296 13.02 5.14 18.33
C ASP A 296 12.36 6.21 19.23
N SER A 297 11.86 7.30 18.65
CA SER A 297 11.19 8.38 19.38
C SER A 297 9.66 8.23 19.39
N THR A 298 9.00 9.06 20.21
CA THR A 298 7.53 9.18 20.25
C THR A 298 6.92 9.85 19.01
N ALA A 299 7.73 10.40 18.13
CA ALA A 299 7.29 10.91 16.84
C ALA A 299 7.00 9.78 15.84
N SER A 300 7.60 8.60 16.03
CA SER A 300 7.46 7.46 15.11
C SER A 300 6.11 6.75 15.26
N LEU A 301 5.35 6.67 14.18
CA LEU A 301 4.10 5.91 14.09
C LEU A 301 4.27 4.57 13.35
N VAL A 302 5.49 4.17 12.99
CA VAL A 302 5.74 3.03 12.10
C VAL A 302 5.15 1.71 12.64
N ASN A 303 5.17 1.49 13.95
CA ASN A 303 4.62 0.30 14.58
C ASN A 303 3.09 0.31 14.59
N GLN A 304 2.47 1.45 14.90
CA GLN A 304 1.02 1.64 14.85
C GLN A 304 0.50 1.46 13.42
N GLN A 305 1.16 2.10 12.44
CA GLN A 305 0.88 1.98 11.02
C GLN A 305 0.97 0.53 10.53
N ALA A 306 2.00 -0.21 10.94
CA ALA A 306 2.15 -1.62 10.60
C ALA A 306 1.05 -2.49 11.22
N GLY A 307 0.65 -2.22 12.46
CA GLY A 307 -0.46 -2.89 13.14
C GLY A 307 -1.82 -2.61 12.48
N ASN A 308 -2.05 -1.39 12.03
CA ASN A 308 -3.28 -0.96 11.37
C ASN A 308 -3.58 -1.69 10.06
N ARG A 309 -2.60 -2.36 9.47
CA ARG A 309 -2.79 -3.20 8.27
C ARG A 309 -3.76 -4.37 8.50
N VAL A 310 -3.82 -4.91 9.69
CA VAL A 310 -4.79 -5.97 10.03
C VAL A 310 -6.21 -5.45 9.91
N TRP A 311 -6.47 -4.31 10.51
CA TRP A 311 -7.80 -3.70 10.57
C TRP A 311 -8.26 -3.17 9.22
N ALA A 312 -7.34 -2.58 8.44
CA ALA A 312 -7.58 -2.18 7.06
C ALA A 312 -7.97 -3.39 6.18
N ALA A 313 -7.23 -4.49 6.27
CA ALA A 313 -7.54 -5.71 5.53
C ALA A 313 -8.87 -6.32 5.97
N GLN A 314 -9.17 -6.32 7.26
CA GLN A 314 -10.43 -6.87 7.79
C GLN A 314 -11.65 -6.08 7.31
N ALA A 315 -11.58 -4.74 7.31
CA ALA A 315 -12.65 -3.90 6.78
C ALA A 315 -12.93 -4.17 5.30
N VAL A 316 -11.87 -4.29 4.50
CA VAL A 316 -12.01 -4.58 3.07
C VAL A 316 -12.57 -5.98 2.82
N LEU A 317 -12.04 -7.01 3.50
CA LEU A 317 -12.52 -8.39 3.37
C LEU A 317 -14.00 -8.52 3.75
N LYS A 318 -14.46 -7.83 4.80
CA LYS A 318 -15.88 -7.77 5.14
C LYS A 318 -16.73 -7.27 3.97
N ASN A 319 -16.34 -6.14 3.37
CA ASN A 319 -17.10 -5.54 2.27
C ASN A 319 -17.11 -6.44 1.02
N LEU A 320 -16.00 -7.13 0.73
CA LEU A 320 -15.95 -8.11 -0.36
C LEU A 320 -16.86 -9.31 -0.10
N LEU A 321 -16.94 -9.83 1.13
CA LEU A 321 -17.82 -10.93 1.49
C LEU A 321 -19.30 -10.55 1.36
N GLN A 322 -19.70 -9.37 1.81
CA GLN A 322 -21.11 -8.93 1.80
C GLN A 322 -21.67 -8.63 0.40
N THR A 323 -20.83 -8.34 -0.57
CA THR A 323 -21.30 -8.02 -1.93
C THR A 323 -21.61 -9.29 -2.75
N HIS A 324 -21.21 -10.45 -2.27
CA HIS A 324 -21.32 -11.74 -2.97
C HIS A 324 -22.22 -12.75 -2.21
N GLU A 325 -22.98 -12.27 -1.22
CA GLU A 325 -24.15 -12.96 -0.67
C GLU A 325 -25.40 -12.65 -1.51
#